data_01b7620f247519bb6128b56cde44ecb3
#
_entry.id   01b7620f247519bb6128b56cde44ecb3
#
_cell.length_a   1.000
_cell.length_b   1.000
_cell.length_c   1.000
_cell.angle_alpha   90.00
_cell.angle_beta   90.00
_cell.angle_gamma   90.00
#
_symmetry.space_group_name_H-M   'P 1'
#
loop_
_entity.id
_entity.type
_entity.pdbx_description
1 polymer ?
#
loop_
_entity_poly.entity_id
_entity_poly.type
_entity_poly.pdbx_seq_one_letter_code
_entity_poly.pdbx_strand_id
1 'polypeptide(L)'
;MKNKTKITDPNRILTLANIISLGRALLAVPIIYTLRDPALGTITFVLIIMAVLSDALDGWFARKADEVTHFGKWIDPIADFACILSVAAYLTLVDRFPGWFFTFYLVRYVAIAIPAIYLLNHSDFISSANWWGKWAAGVTALALLVHIWPWQAFPWLKEITIYVATFLLTVSWVTYIRTFAKEYKKMS
;
A
#
# COMPACT_ATOMS: atom_id res chain seq x y z
N MET A 1 26.59 -26.98 -2.69
CA MET A 1 25.53 -27.44 -1.77
C MET A 1 24.60 -26.27 -1.51
N LYS A 2 23.38 -26.24 -2.10
CA LYS A 2 22.37 -25.21 -1.82
C LYS A 2 21.78 -25.52 -0.44
N ASN A 3 22.02 -24.68 0.56
CA ASN A 3 21.35 -24.73 1.84
C ASN A 3 19.83 -24.62 1.58
N LYS A 4 19.11 -25.71 1.79
CA LYS A 4 17.66 -25.67 1.87
C LYS A 4 17.31 -24.90 3.14
N THR A 5 16.89 -23.66 2.98
CA THR A 5 16.30 -22.85 4.04
C THR A 5 15.17 -23.64 4.69
N LYS A 6 15.25 -23.82 6.01
CA LYS A 6 14.19 -24.43 6.81
C LYS A 6 12.94 -23.60 6.62
N ILE A 7 11.94 -24.15 5.94
CA ILE A 7 10.62 -23.53 5.83
C ILE A 7 10.02 -23.62 7.23
N THR A 8 10.01 -22.51 7.94
CA THR A 8 9.20 -22.33 9.16
C THR A 8 7.75 -22.55 8.75
N ASP A 9 6.93 -23.15 9.62
CA ASP A 9 5.55 -23.55 9.35
C ASP A 9 4.81 -22.47 8.51
N PRO A 10 4.43 -22.74 7.24
CA PRO A 10 3.82 -21.75 6.36
C PRO A 10 2.45 -21.27 6.85
N ASN A 11 1.84 -21.97 7.80
CA ASN A 11 0.55 -21.67 8.42
C ASN A 11 0.65 -20.84 9.71
N ARG A 12 1.87 -20.46 10.12
CA ARG A 12 2.06 -19.65 11.32
C ARG A 12 1.51 -18.23 11.10
N ILE A 13 0.47 -17.87 11.84
CA ILE A 13 -0.22 -16.57 11.73
C ILE A 13 0.56 -15.49 12.49
N LEU A 14 1.05 -15.80 13.69
CA LEU A 14 1.77 -14.86 14.54
C LEU A 14 3.27 -14.89 14.24
N THR A 15 3.70 -14.06 13.31
CA THR A 15 5.11 -13.76 13.04
C THR A 15 5.39 -12.31 13.39
N LEU A 16 6.67 -11.97 13.61
CA LEU A 16 7.07 -10.60 13.88
C LEU A 16 6.67 -9.66 12.71
N ALA A 17 6.85 -10.11 11.47
CA ALA A 17 6.46 -9.38 10.28
C ALA A 17 4.95 -9.07 10.29
N ASN A 18 4.10 -10.08 10.50
CA ASN A 18 2.64 -9.90 10.53
C ASN A 18 2.17 -8.95 11.64
N ILE A 19 2.84 -8.98 12.81
CA ILE A 19 2.56 -8.05 13.92
C ILE A 19 2.91 -6.61 13.53
N ILE A 20 4.05 -6.41 12.85
CA ILE A 20 4.46 -5.08 12.37
C ILE A 20 3.45 -4.57 11.34
N SER A 21 3.01 -5.41 10.38
CA SER A 21 2.02 -5.01 9.36
C SER A 21 0.66 -4.63 10.00
N LEU A 22 0.17 -5.39 10.98
CA LEU A 22 -1.03 -5.05 11.74
C LEU A 22 -0.84 -3.75 12.55
N GLY A 23 0.32 -3.57 13.18
CA GLY A 23 0.68 -2.34 13.87
C GLY A 23 0.62 -1.12 12.95
N ARG A 24 1.07 -1.26 11.71
CA ARG A 24 1.00 -0.21 10.68
C ARG A 24 -0.45 0.18 10.35
N ALA A 25 -1.34 -0.79 10.17
CA ALA A 25 -2.76 -0.49 9.96
C ALA A 25 -3.35 0.30 11.14
N LEU A 26 -2.97 -0.05 12.37
CA LEU A 26 -3.41 0.65 13.58
C LEU A 26 -2.79 2.06 13.71
N LEU A 27 -1.62 2.32 13.12
CA LEU A 27 -1.03 3.66 13.10
C LEU A 27 -1.89 4.70 12.38
N ALA A 28 -2.83 4.30 11.52
CA ALA A 28 -3.80 5.21 10.93
C ALA A 28 -4.60 5.98 12.00
N VAL A 29 -4.93 5.35 13.12
CA VAL A 29 -5.71 5.97 14.20
C VAL A 29 -4.98 7.16 14.84
N PRO A 30 -3.76 7.02 15.40
CA PRO A 30 -3.02 8.16 15.95
C PRO A 30 -2.64 9.19 14.89
N ILE A 31 -2.36 8.78 13.63
CA ILE A 31 -2.12 9.72 12.53
C ILE A 31 -3.35 10.60 12.31
N ILE A 32 -4.54 10.02 12.18
CA ILE A 32 -5.78 10.79 11.98
C ILE A 32 -6.06 11.68 13.20
N TYR A 33 -5.81 11.19 14.40
CA TYR A 33 -6.00 11.98 15.63
C TYR A 33 -5.11 13.23 15.64
N THR A 34 -3.82 13.07 15.34
CA THR A 34 -2.85 14.18 15.32
C THR A 34 -3.06 15.13 14.14
N LEU A 35 -3.62 14.67 13.03
CA LEU A 35 -3.98 15.52 11.87
C LEU A 35 -5.06 16.56 12.17
N ARG A 36 -5.84 16.38 13.24
CA ARG A 36 -6.91 17.31 13.65
C ARG A 36 -6.36 18.60 14.27
N ASP A 37 -5.16 18.53 14.85
CA ASP A 37 -4.55 19.67 15.53
C ASP A 37 -3.25 20.06 14.80
N PRO A 38 -3.19 21.27 14.18
CA PRO A 38 -1.97 21.76 13.54
C PRO A 38 -0.75 21.83 14.47
N ALA A 39 -0.94 22.01 15.80
CA ALA A 39 0.15 22.01 16.77
C ALA A 39 0.85 20.65 16.86
N LEU A 40 0.18 19.57 16.50
CA LEU A 40 0.70 18.21 16.50
C LEU A 40 1.36 17.79 15.15
N GLY A 41 1.57 18.73 14.23
CA GLY A 41 2.09 18.45 12.89
C GLY A 41 3.42 17.68 12.88
N THR A 42 4.34 18.01 13.80
CA THR A 42 5.61 17.26 13.95
C THR A 42 5.37 15.81 14.38
N ILE A 43 4.44 15.58 15.30
CA ILE A 43 4.09 14.23 15.76
C ILE A 43 3.46 13.45 14.62
N THR A 44 2.53 14.06 13.87
CA THR A 44 1.93 13.47 12.67
C THR A 44 3.01 13.01 11.68
N PHE A 45 3.98 13.89 11.40
CA PHE A 45 5.08 13.57 10.49
C PHE A 45 5.90 12.37 10.96
N VAL A 46 6.27 12.35 12.25
CA VAL A 46 7.01 11.23 12.85
C VAL A 46 6.21 9.92 12.73
N LEU A 47 4.91 9.93 13.03
CA LEU A 47 4.05 8.75 12.92
C LEU A 47 3.98 8.22 11.48
N ILE A 48 3.92 9.11 10.48
CA ILE A 48 3.92 8.72 9.06
C ILE A 48 5.26 8.12 8.66
N ILE A 49 6.37 8.73 9.07
CA ILE A 49 7.72 8.15 8.83
C ILE A 49 7.82 6.77 9.48
N MET A 50 7.30 6.59 10.70
CA MET A 50 7.25 5.28 11.34
C MET A 50 6.42 4.27 10.53
N ALA A 51 5.27 4.66 9.99
CA ALA A 51 4.44 3.80 9.14
C ALA A 51 5.19 3.37 7.87
N VAL A 52 5.89 4.31 7.20
CA VAL A 52 6.69 4.02 5.99
C VAL A 52 7.90 3.13 6.32
N LEU A 53 8.61 3.41 7.41
CA LEU A 53 9.77 2.61 7.83
C LEU A 53 9.36 1.21 8.26
N SER A 54 8.20 1.05 8.91
CA SER A 54 7.71 -0.27 9.33
C SER A 54 7.52 -1.21 8.14
N ASP A 55 7.07 -0.71 6.97
CA ASP A 55 6.97 -1.48 5.73
C ASP A 55 8.32 -1.99 5.22
N ALA A 56 9.35 -1.14 5.29
CA ALA A 56 10.70 -1.56 4.92
C ALA A 56 11.27 -2.58 5.90
N LEU A 57 10.95 -2.45 7.19
CA LEU A 57 11.44 -3.30 8.27
C LEU A 57 10.79 -4.69 8.25
N ASP A 58 9.46 -4.80 8.09
CA ASP A 58 8.79 -6.09 8.07
C ASP A 58 9.24 -6.94 6.87
N GLY A 59 9.36 -6.33 5.69
CA GLY A 59 9.91 -6.99 4.52
C GLY A 59 11.39 -7.41 4.69
N TRP A 60 12.19 -6.64 5.44
CA TRP A 60 13.56 -7.02 5.75
C TRP A 60 13.62 -8.16 6.78
N PHE A 61 12.82 -8.09 7.85
CA PHE A 61 12.72 -9.14 8.87
C PHE A 61 12.21 -10.45 8.29
N ALA A 62 11.14 -10.42 7.48
CA ALA A 62 10.59 -11.61 6.84
C ALA A 62 11.64 -12.33 5.96
N ARG A 63 12.42 -11.56 5.18
CA ARG A 63 13.49 -12.13 4.36
C ARG A 63 14.65 -12.67 5.18
N LYS A 64 15.05 -11.99 6.28
CA LYS A 64 16.18 -12.39 7.12
C LYS A 64 15.86 -13.59 7.99
N ALA A 65 14.61 -13.71 8.45
CA ALA A 65 14.16 -14.80 9.29
C ALA A 65 13.70 -16.05 8.48
N ASP A 66 13.66 -15.96 7.13
CA ASP A 66 13.02 -16.98 6.27
C ASP A 66 11.58 -17.32 6.69
N GLU A 67 10.88 -16.38 7.35
CA GLU A 67 9.52 -16.52 7.88
C GLU A 67 8.47 -15.94 6.92
N VAL A 68 8.55 -16.25 5.63
CA VAL A 68 7.53 -15.83 4.67
C VAL A 68 6.33 -16.77 4.80
N THR A 69 5.27 -16.31 5.48
CA THR A 69 4.04 -17.09 5.66
C THR A 69 3.01 -16.82 4.57
N HIS A 70 2.09 -17.78 4.35
CA HIS A 70 0.96 -17.56 3.44
C HIS A 70 0.06 -16.41 3.94
N PHE A 71 -0.15 -16.32 5.26
CA PHE A 71 -0.92 -15.26 5.87
C PHE A 71 -0.28 -13.89 5.70
N GLY A 72 1.06 -13.76 5.89
CA GLY A 72 1.80 -12.51 5.70
C GLY A 72 1.64 -11.94 4.30
N LYS A 73 1.73 -12.78 3.27
CA LYS A 73 1.56 -12.35 1.87
C LYS A 73 0.22 -11.65 1.59
N TRP A 74 -0.80 -11.91 2.42
CA TRP A 74 -2.12 -11.30 2.30
C TRP A 74 -2.28 -10.11 3.24
N ILE A 75 -1.81 -10.24 4.49
CA ILE A 75 -2.03 -9.19 5.50
C ILE A 75 -1.22 -7.93 5.20
N ASP A 76 0.00 -8.05 4.65
CA ASP A 76 0.85 -6.91 4.36
C ASP A 76 0.19 -5.94 3.37
N PRO A 77 -0.24 -6.35 2.14
CA PRO A 77 -0.90 -5.45 1.22
C PRO A 77 -2.24 -4.89 1.74
N ILE A 78 -2.96 -5.67 2.57
CA ILE A 78 -4.22 -5.23 3.16
C ILE A 78 -3.97 -4.17 4.23
N ALA A 79 -2.95 -4.35 5.08
CA ALA A 79 -2.58 -3.40 6.12
C ALA A 79 -2.10 -2.06 5.53
N ASP A 80 -1.26 -2.12 4.48
CA ASP A 80 -0.80 -0.95 3.73
C ASP A 80 -1.97 -0.18 3.14
N PHE A 81 -2.82 -0.89 2.44
CA PHE A 81 -4.01 -0.30 1.84
C PHE A 81 -4.93 0.33 2.89
N ALA A 82 -5.19 -0.36 4.01
CA ALA A 82 -6.04 0.15 5.08
C ALA A 82 -5.47 1.42 5.70
N CYS A 83 -4.16 1.48 5.95
CA CYS A 83 -3.50 2.66 6.49
C CYS A 83 -3.60 3.86 5.51
N ILE A 84 -3.17 3.67 4.26
CA ILE A 84 -3.21 4.71 3.22
C ILE A 84 -4.64 5.18 2.97
N LEU A 85 -5.58 4.24 2.83
CA LEU A 85 -6.99 4.54 2.57
C LEU A 85 -7.62 5.36 3.70
N SER A 86 -7.37 4.99 4.95
CA SER A 86 -7.94 5.68 6.12
C SER A 86 -7.45 7.11 6.22
N VAL A 87 -6.15 7.33 6.03
CA VAL A 87 -5.55 8.67 6.05
C VAL A 87 -6.04 9.51 4.86
N ALA A 88 -6.07 8.93 3.65
CA ALA A 88 -6.56 9.61 2.46
C ALA A 88 -8.06 9.97 2.57
N ALA A 89 -8.88 9.06 3.11
CA ALA A 89 -10.29 9.30 3.35
C ALA A 89 -10.49 10.46 4.33
N TYR A 90 -9.77 10.47 5.44
CA TYR A 90 -9.84 11.57 6.40
C TYR A 90 -9.45 12.91 5.76
N LEU A 91 -8.34 12.97 5.04
CA LEU A 91 -7.88 14.19 4.36
C LEU A 91 -8.87 14.68 3.30
N THR A 92 -9.54 13.76 2.61
CA THR A 92 -10.61 14.07 1.64
C THR A 92 -11.83 14.65 2.34
N LEU A 93 -12.25 14.08 3.47
CA LEU A 93 -13.40 14.56 4.26
C LEU A 93 -13.19 15.96 4.83
N VAL A 94 -11.94 16.38 5.06
CA VAL A 94 -11.60 17.73 5.55
C VAL A 94 -11.10 18.66 4.43
N ASP A 95 -11.39 18.34 3.17
CA ASP A 95 -11.02 19.10 1.96
C ASP A 95 -9.52 19.41 1.80
N ARG A 96 -8.66 18.57 2.38
CA ARG A 96 -7.20 18.70 2.28
C ARG A 96 -6.56 17.77 1.23
N PHE A 97 -7.36 16.91 0.61
CA PHE A 97 -6.92 15.97 -0.43
C PHE A 97 -7.97 15.87 -1.55
N PRO A 98 -7.56 15.78 -2.84
CA PRO A 98 -8.51 15.78 -3.95
C PRO A 98 -9.42 14.56 -3.94
N GLY A 99 -10.74 14.77 -3.77
CA GLY A 99 -11.74 13.69 -3.73
C GLY A 99 -11.79 12.85 -5.00
N TRP A 100 -11.54 13.46 -6.18
CA TRP A 100 -11.47 12.72 -7.44
C TRP A 100 -10.31 11.72 -7.46
N PHE A 101 -9.13 12.08 -6.89
CA PHE A 101 -7.98 11.19 -6.82
C PHE A 101 -8.23 10.05 -5.83
N PHE A 102 -8.83 10.36 -4.67
CA PHE A 102 -9.24 9.35 -3.69
C PHE A 102 -10.19 8.32 -4.32
N THR A 103 -11.23 8.79 -5.02
CA THR A 103 -12.19 7.90 -5.70
C THR A 103 -11.51 7.07 -6.79
N PHE A 104 -10.65 7.67 -7.60
CA PHE A 104 -9.87 6.98 -8.63
C PHE A 104 -8.99 5.87 -8.00
N TYR A 105 -8.29 6.19 -6.92
CA TYR A 105 -7.44 5.25 -6.20
C TYR A 105 -8.24 4.05 -5.66
N LEU A 106 -9.38 4.31 -5.03
CA LEU A 106 -10.28 3.29 -4.49
C LEU A 106 -10.85 2.38 -5.58
N VAL A 107 -11.41 2.97 -6.66
CA VAL A 107 -11.97 2.23 -7.79
C VAL A 107 -10.92 1.34 -8.44
N ARG A 108 -9.73 1.88 -8.68
CA ARG A 108 -8.61 1.11 -9.23
C ARG A 108 -8.23 -0.07 -8.33
N TYR A 109 -8.15 0.15 -7.01
CA TYR A 109 -7.78 -0.91 -6.08
C TYR A 109 -8.80 -2.05 -6.12
N VAL A 110 -10.09 -1.74 -6.06
CA VAL A 110 -11.19 -2.72 -6.17
C VAL A 110 -11.16 -3.44 -7.51
N ALA A 111 -10.96 -2.70 -8.60
CA ALA A 111 -10.90 -3.26 -9.96
C ALA A 111 -9.70 -4.19 -10.20
N ILE A 112 -8.63 -4.09 -9.41
CA ILE A 112 -7.52 -5.04 -9.43
C ILE A 112 -7.78 -6.21 -8.48
N ALA A 113 -8.32 -5.95 -7.30
CA ALA A 113 -8.52 -6.96 -6.27
C ALA A 113 -9.54 -8.03 -6.69
N ILE A 114 -10.66 -7.63 -7.30
CA ILE A 114 -11.72 -8.58 -7.70
C ILE A 114 -11.19 -9.62 -8.71
N PRO A 115 -10.59 -9.25 -9.87
CA PRO A 115 -10.04 -10.22 -10.79
C PRO A 115 -8.88 -11.05 -10.21
N ALA A 116 -8.06 -10.44 -9.35
CA ALA A 116 -6.97 -11.15 -8.70
C ALA A 116 -7.48 -12.28 -7.80
N ILE A 117 -8.50 -12.00 -6.96
CA ILE A 117 -9.15 -13.01 -6.10
C ILE A 117 -9.82 -14.09 -6.95
N TYR A 118 -10.51 -13.71 -8.04
CA TYR A 118 -11.13 -14.68 -8.94
C TYR A 118 -10.10 -15.64 -9.54
N LEU A 119 -9.00 -15.12 -10.10
CA LEU A 119 -7.94 -15.93 -10.68
C LEU A 119 -7.23 -16.83 -9.67
N LEU A 120 -7.01 -16.35 -8.45
CA LEU A 120 -6.42 -17.15 -7.37
C LEU A 120 -7.28 -18.35 -6.97
N ASN A 121 -8.60 -18.22 -7.06
CA ASN A 121 -9.52 -19.31 -6.72
C ASN A 121 -9.73 -20.32 -7.86
N HIS A 122 -9.37 -19.96 -9.11
CA HIS A 122 -9.67 -20.78 -10.29
C HIS A 122 -8.41 -21.19 -11.09
N SER A 123 -7.23 -20.72 -10.69
CA SER A 123 -5.96 -21.04 -11.35
C SER A 123 -4.80 -21.01 -10.35
N ASP A 124 -3.68 -21.63 -10.70
CA ASP A 124 -2.41 -21.53 -9.95
C ASP A 124 -1.71 -20.18 -10.16
N PHE A 125 -2.47 -19.15 -10.59
CA PHE A 125 -1.94 -17.84 -10.88
C PHE A 125 -1.55 -17.11 -9.60
N ILE A 126 -0.24 -16.83 -9.46
CA ILE A 126 0.27 -15.95 -8.39
C ILE A 126 0.54 -14.58 -9.01
N SER A 127 -0.31 -13.61 -8.69
CA SER A 127 -0.10 -12.22 -9.10
C SER A 127 1.17 -11.66 -8.47
N SER A 128 2.22 -11.50 -9.26
CA SER A 128 3.41 -10.77 -8.81
C SER A 128 3.18 -9.26 -8.93
N ALA A 129 3.61 -8.51 -7.91
CA ALA A 129 3.58 -7.05 -7.98
C ALA A 129 4.43 -6.57 -9.17
N ASN A 130 3.81 -5.81 -10.09
CA ASN A 130 4.54 -5.25 -11.21
C ASN A 130 5.39 -4.04 -10.75
N TRP A 131 6.44 -3.74 -11.48
CA TRP A 131 7.34 -2.63 -11.21
C TRP A 131 6.62 -1.28 -11.13
N TRP A 132 5.69 -1.04 -12.06
CA TRP A 132 4.87 0.18 -12.10
C TRP A 132 3.97 0.32 -10.87
N GLY A 133 3.44 -0.80 -10.35
CA GLY A 133 2.64 -0.81 -9.12
C GLY A 133 3.44 -0.37 -7.90
N LYS A 134 4.71 -0.78 -7.79
CA LYS A 134 5.58 -0.37 -6.69
C LYS A 134 5.86 1.13 -6.72
N TRP A 135 6.20 1.68 -7.89
CA TRP A 135 6.41 3.12 -8.05
C TRP A 135 5.13 3.92 -7.81
N ALA A 136 4.00 3.43 -8.31
CA ALA A 136 2.71 4.06 -8.08
C ALA A 136 2.36 4.15 -6.58
N ALA A 137 2.58 3.09 -5.82
CA ALA A 137 2.36 3.07 -4.37
C ALA A 137 3.29 4.07 -3.66
N GLY A 138 4.59 4.09 -4.00
CA GLY A 138 5.56 5.01 -3.41
C GLY A 138 5.21 6.48 -3.68
N VAL A 139 4.85 6.82 -4.93
CA VAL A 139 4.46 8.20 -5.28
C VAL A 139 3.11 8.58 -4.67
N THR A 140 2.17 7.64 -4.49
CA THR A 140 0.91 7.89 -3.78
C THR A 140 1.16 8.21 -2.31
N ALA A 141 2.04 7.48 -1.65
CA ALA A 141 2.45 7.77 -0.27
C ALA A 141 3.14 9.15 -0.17
N LEU A 142 4.01 9.48 -1.13
CA LEU A 142 4.62 10.81 -1.22
C LEU A 142 3.58 11.91 -1.43
N ALA A 143 2.58 11.69 -2.30
CA ALA A 143 1.49 12.64 -2.51
C ALA A 143 0.70 12.91 -1.22
N LEU A 144 0.41 11.87 -0.43
CA LEU A 144 -0.21 12.03 0.89
C LEU A 144 0.67 12.84 1.84
N LEU A 145 1.95 12.53 1.93
CA LEU A 145 2.92 13.27 2.75
C LEU A 145 2.94 14.76 2.42
N VAL A 146 2.98 15.09 1.13
CA VAL A 146 2.99 16.47 0.65
C VAL A 146 1.69 17.21 0.98
N HIS A 147 0.55 16.50 1.01
CA HIS A 147 -0.75 17.11 1.39
C HIS A 147 -0.92 17.29 2.89
N ILE A 148 -0.28 16.44 3.69
CA ILE A 148 -0.31 16.53 5.14
C ILE A 148 0.54 17.71 5.62
N TRP A 149 1.73 17.90 5.04
CA TRP A 149 2.64 18.95 5.46
C TRP A 149 2.26 20.31 4.84
N PRO A 150 2.28 21.40 5.60
CA PRO A 150 1.93 22.74 5.11
C PRO A 150 3.06 23.34 4.24
N TRP A 151 3.26 22.82 3.04
CA TRP A 151 4.21 23.36 2.06
C TRP A 151 3.71 24.69 1.50
N GLN A 152 3.94 25.80 2.23
CA GLN A 152 3.56 27.14 1.76
C GLN A 152 4.46 27.62 0.63
N ALA A 153 5.74 27.24 0.67
CA ALA A 153 6.74 27.68 -0.34
C ALA A 153 6.55 27.02 -1.72
N PHE A 154 5.94 25.82 -1.79
CA PHE A 154 5.83 25.04 -3.02
C PHE A 154 4.43 24.46 -3.23
N PRO A 155 3.39 25.30 -3.43
CA PRO A 155 2.01 24.81 -3.57
C PRO A 155 1.83 23.89 -4.79
N TRP A 156 2.59 24.12 -5.87
CA TRP A 156 2.60 23.29 -7.08
C TRP A 156 3.04 21.83 -6.85
N LEU A 157 3.76 21.58 -5.75
CA LEU A 157 4.24 20.23 -5.42
C LEU A 157 3.07 19.27 -5.13
N LYS A 158 1.98 19.76 -4.55
CA LYS A 158 0.75 18.99 -4.31
C LYS A 158 0.14 18.52 -5.62
N GLU A 159 0.01 19.42 -6.60
CA GLU A 159 -0.58 19.08 -7.90
C GLU A 159 0.29 18.11 -8.69
N ILE A 160 1.60 18.38 -8.76
CA ILE A 160 2.54 17.52 -9.51
C ILE A 160 2.54 16.10 -8.92
N THR A 161 2.60 15.94 -7.60
CA THR A 161 2.61 14.60 -6.99
C THR A 161 1.32 13.84 -7.28
N ILE A 162 0.16 14.49 -7.30
CA ILE A 162 -1.12 13.88 -7.68
C ILE A 162 -1.14 13.47 -9.15
N TYR A 163 -0.70 14.32 -10.08
CA TYR A 163 -0.69 13.99 -11.50
C TYR A 163 0.28 12.85 -11.82
N VAL A 164 1.49 12.88 -11.23
CA VAL A 164 2.48 11.80 -11.39
C VAL A 164 1.96 10.49 -10.80
N ALA A 165 1.35 10.54 -9.61
CA ALA A 165 0.72 9.36 -9.01
C ALA A 165 -0.39 8.80 -9.91
N THR A 166 -1.28 9.66 -10.42
CA THR A 166 -2.36 9.26 -11.33
C THR A 166 -1.84 8.59 -12.60
N PHE A 167 -0.80 9.16 -13.21
CA PHE A 167 -0.16 8.58 -14.38
C PHE A 167 0.39 7.18 -14.09
N LEU A 168 1.18 7.03 -13.03
CA LEU A 168 1.78 5.75 -12.66
C LEU A 168 0.71 4.71 -12.26
N LEU A 169 -0.33 5.12 -11.55
CA LEU A 169 -1.47 4.26 -11.19
C LEU A 169 -2.19 3.77 -12.44
N THR A 170 -2.40 4.65 -13.43
CA THR A 170 -3.06 4.29 -14.71
C THR A 170 -2.21 3.30 -15.50
N VAL A 171 -0.91 3.56 -15.66
CA VAL A 171 0.02 2.64 -16.35
C VAL A 171 0.03 1.27 -15.66
N SER A 172 0.12 1.27 -14.34
CA SER A 172 0.08 0.04 -13.55
C SER A 172 -1.26 -0.69 -13.74
N TRP A 173 -2.38 0.02 -13.73
CA TRP A 173 -3.70 -0.57 -13.91
C TRP A 173 -3.85 -1.25 -15.28
N VAL A 174 -3.43 -0.57 -16.35
CA VAL A 174 -3.42 -1.15 -17.70
C VAL A 174 -2.56 -2.42 -17.77
N THR A 175 -1.40 -2.43 -17.10
CA THR A 175 -0.54 -3.62 -17.09
C THR A 175 -1.19 -4.79 -16.33
N TYR A 176 -1.90 -4.54 -15.23
CA TYR A 176 -2.66 -5.58 -14.52
C TYR A 176 -3.82 -6.13 -15.36
N ILE A 177 -4.60 -5.25 -16.01
CA ILE A 177 -5.70 -5.68 -16.90
C ILE A 177 -5.16 -6.60 -18.01
N ARG A 178 -4.02 -6.22 -18.64
CA ARG A 178 -3.40 -7.06 -19.69
C ARG A 178 -2.95 -8.41 -19.16
N THR A 179 -2.40 -8.45 -17.97
CA THR A 179 -1.96 -9.68 -17.32
C THR A 179 -3.14 -10.60 -17.01
N PHE A 180 -4.19 -10.05 -16.40
CA PHE A 180 -5.41 -10.81 -16.08
C PHE A 180 -6.13 -11.32 -17.33
N ALA A 181 -6.22 -10.52 -18.39
CA ALA A 181 -6.82 -10.93 -19.65
C ALA A 181 -6.03 -12.09 -20.32
N LYS A 182 -4.70 -12.09 -20.21
CA LYS A 182 -3.87 -13.21 -20.71
C LYS A 182 -4.11 -14.49 -19.94
N GLU A 183 -4.19 -14.41 -18.61
CA GLU A 183 -4.44 -15.59 -17.78
C GLU A 183 -5.86 -16.13 -17.97
N TYR A 184 -6.85 -15.26 -18.06
CA TYR A 184 -8.23 -15.67 -18.35
C TYR A 184 -8.35 -16.43 -19.67
N LYS A 185 -7.63 -15.99 -20.72
CA LYS A 185 -7.62 -16.68 -22.03
C LYS A 185 -6.94 -18.08 -21.98
N LYS A 186 -6.10 -18.36 -21.01
CA LYS A 186 -5.49 -19.69 -20.83
C LYS A 186 -6.43 -20.67 -20.13
N MET A 187 -7.42 -20.15 -19.41
CA MET A 187 -8.41 -20.95 -18.69
C MET A 187 -9.63 -21.31 -19.55
N SER A 188 -9.91 -20.50 -20.57
CA SER A 188 -10.93 -20.73 -21.59
C SER A 188 -10.43 -21.64 -22.71
#